data_e29a414942cc419ca39f400382bb3e66
#
_entry.id   e29a414942cc419ca39f400382bb3e66
#
_cell.length_a   1.000
_cell.length_b   1.000
_cell.length_c   1.000
_cell.angle_alpha   90.00
_cell.angle_beta   90.00
_cell.angle_gamma   90.00
#
_symmetry.space_group_name_H-M   'P 1'
#
loop_
_entity.id
_entity.type
_entity.pdbx_description
1 polymer ?
#
loop_
_entity_poly.entity_id
_entity_poly.type
_entity_poly.pdbx_seq_one_letter_code
_entity_poly.pdbx_strand_id
1 'polypeptide(L)' 'MIDQRKSLLALKREARHAVQQRGHRLGAWIPSHAGRACAECAVCGAWVTVNRYPTPNETEVGGSAVATECRVKA' A
#
# COMPACT_ATOMS: atom_id res chain seq x y z
N MET A 1 -19.12 -12.50 -16.97
CA MET A 1 -18.21 -11.37 -17.15
C MET A 1 -17.00 -11.56 -16.25
N ILE A 2 -15.81 -11.45 -16.79
CA ILE A 2 -14.59 -11.64 -16.02
C ILE A 2 -14.30 -10.36 -15.23
N ASP A 3 -14.11 -10.52 -13.93
CA ASP A 3 -13.71 -9.39 -13.07
C ASP A 3 -12.23 -9.12 -13.35
N GLN A 4 -11.93 -7.93 -13.88
CA GLN A 4 -10.56 -7.54 -14.21
C GLN A 4 -9.85 -6.81 -13.09
N ARG A 5 -10.49 -6.67 -11.94
CA ARG A 5 -9.85 -6.05 -10.78
C ARG A 5 -8.72 -6.94 -10.29
N LYS A 6 -7.66 -6.30 -9.88
CA LYS A 6 -6.55 -7.03 -9.27
C LYS A 6 -6.99 -7.59 -7.93
N SER A 7 -6.48 -8.76 -7.59
CA SER A 7 -6.73 -9.33 -6.27
C SER A 7 -6.05 -8.48 -5.21
N LEU A 8 -6.52 -8.60 -3.97
CA LEU A 8 -5.90 -7.88 -2.86
C LEU A 8 -4.44 -8.27 -2.70
N LEU A 9 -4.13 -9.56 -2.91
CA LEU A 9 -2.76 -10.04 -2.86
C LEU A 9 -1.88 -9.36 -3.91
N ALA A 10 -2.38 -9.20 -5.13
CA ALA A 10 -1.64 -8.53 -6.19
C ALA A 10 -1.39 -7.07 -5.85
N LEU A 11 -2.39 -6.39 -5.28
CA LEU A 11 -2.25 -4.99 -4.86
C LEU A 11 -1.23 -4.86 -3.73
N LYS A 12 -1.23 -5.78 -2.78
CA LYS A 12 -0.24 -5.79 -1.70
C LYS A 12 1.17 -5.94 -2.25
N ARG A 13 1.36 -6.79 -3.25
CA ARG A 13 2.67 -6.98 -3.89
C ARG A 13 3.12 -5.72 -4.60
N GLU A 14 2.23 -5.08 -5.35
CA GLU A 14 2.54 -3.84 -6.04
C GLU A 14 2.90 -2.73 -5.05
N ALA A 15 2.12 -2.61 -3.98
CA ALA A 15 2.36 -1.61 -2.95
C ALA A 15 3.70 -1.82 -2.28
N ARG A 16 4.00 -3.07 -1.92
CA ARG A 16 5.27 -3.40 -1.29
C ARG A 16 6.44 -3.04 -2.20
N HIS A 17 6.34 -3.38 -3.46
CA HIS A 17 7.39 -3.07 -4.44
C HIS A 17 7.59 -1.55 -4.55
N ALA A 18 6.50 -0.80 -4.67
CA ALA A 18 6.56 0.64 -4.82
C ALA A 18 7.21 1.32 -3.61
N VAL A 19 6.85 0.89 -2.39
CA VAL A 19 7.40 1.52 -1.20
C VAL A 19 8.84 1.08 -0.93
N GLN A 20 9.21 -0.14 -1.33
CA GLN A 20 10.58 -0.61 -1.21
C GLN A 20 11.54 0.21 -2.08
N GLN A 21 11.08 0.65 -3.26
CA GLN A 21 11.88 1.50 -4.12
C GLN A 21 12.17 2.86 -3.48
N ARG A 22 11.38 3.25 -2.50
CA ARG A 22 11.58 4.48 -1.75
C ARG A 22 12.24 4.23 -0.38
N GLY A 23 12.75 3.02 -0.17
CA GLY A 23 13.47 2.67 1.04
C GLY A 23 12.62 2.28 2.23
N HIS A 24 11.32 2.16 2.06
CA HIS A 24 10.44 1.75 3.16
C HIS A 24 10.50 0.24 3.39
N ARG A 25 10.34 -0.14 4.64
CA ARG A 25 10.26 -1.55 5.05
C ARG A 25 8.91 -1.75 5.72
N LEU A 26 7.97 -2.35 5.02
CA LEU A 26 6.63 -2.55 5.55
C LEU A 26 6.59 -3.60 6.63
N GLY A 27 5.78 -3.33 7.65
CA GLY A 27 5.37 -4.32 8.64
C GLY A 27 4.23 -5.17 8.10
N ALA A 28 3.49 -5.79 9.01
CA ALA A 28 2.38 -6.65 8.65
C ALA A 28 1.22 -5.85 8.06
N TRP A 29 0.50 -6.46 7.12
CA TRP A 29 -0.72 -5.88 6.59
C TRP A 29 -1.85 -6.01 7.61
N ILE A 30 -2.58 -4.93 7.79
CA ILE A 30 -3.73 -4.86 8.69
C ILE A 30 -4.98 -4.76 7.84
N PRO A 31 -5.87 -5.77 7.88
CA PRO A 31 -7.12 -5.68 7.14
C PRO A 31 -8.00 -4.56 7.71
N SER A 32 -8.67 -3.85 6.82
CA SER A 32 -9.57 -2.76 7.19
C SER A 32 -11.00 -3.15 6.84
N HIS A 33 -11.48 -2.69 5.71
CA HIS A 33 -12.78 -3.12 5.21
C HIS A 33 -12.59 -4.20 4.15
N ALA A 34 -13.68 -4.81 3.69
CA ALA A 34 -13.61 -5.78 2.61
C ALA A 34 -12.87 -5.21 1.41
N GLY A 35 -11.86 -5.91 0.94
CA GLY A 35 -11.04 -5.48 -0.18
C GLY A 35 -10.06 -4.36 0.13
N ARG A 36 -9.87 -4.01 1.39
CA ARG A 36 -8.93 -2.95 1.82
C ARG A 36 -7.97 -3.47 2.86
N ALA A 37 -6.74 -2.96 2.83
CA ALA A 37 -5.74 -3.25 3.85
C ALA A 37 -4.75 -2.09 3.91
N CYS A 38 -4.03 -2.00 5.02
CA CYS A 38 -3.00 -0.99 5.19
C CYS A 38 -1.79 -1.58 5.90
N ALA A 39 -0.65 -0.92 5.74
CA ALA A 39 0.59 -1.29 6.43
C ALA A 39 1.41 -0.04 6.66
N GLU A 40 2.32 -0.09 7.62
CA GLU A 40 3.20 1.02 7.94
C GLU A 40 4.66 0.63 7.75
N CYS A 41 5.47 1.62 7.39
CA CYS A 41 6.91 1.42 7.39
C CYS A 41 7.40 1.28 8.83
N ALA A 42 8.12 0.19 9.10
CA ALA A 42 8.65 -0.09 10.44
C ALA A 42 9.74 0.91 10.85
N VAL A 43 10.28 1.67 9.91
CA VAL A 43 11.37 2.60 10.17
C VAL A 43 10.86 4.02 10.38
N CYS A 44 10.03 4.54 9.48
CA CYS A 44 9.62 5.94 9.53
C CYS A 44 8.14 6.15 9.84
N GLY A 45 7.35 5.10 9.90
CA GLY A 45 5.92 5.20 10.19
C GLY A 45 5.04 5.63 9.02
N ALA A 46 5.61 5.85 7.84
CA ALA A 46 4.81 6.16 6.66
C ALA A 46 3.91 4.98 6.34
N TRP A 47 2.71 5.25 5.87
CA TRP A 47 1.71 4.22 5.66
C TRP A 47 1.35 4.07 4.19
N VAL A 48 0.87 2.88 3.83
CA VAL A 48 0.37 2.56 2.50
C VAL A 48 -0.96 1.84 2.65
N THR A 49 -1.88 2.13 1.75
CA THR A 49 -3.17 1.45 1.71
C THR A 49 -3.40 0.83 0.35
N VAL A 50 -4.12 -0.28 0.33
CA VAL A 50 -4.57 -0.91 -0.91
C VAL A 50 -6.09 -1.04 -0.86
N ASN A 51 -6.73 -0.89 -2.00
CA ASN A 51 -8.19 -0.93 -2.11
C ASN A 51 -8.57 -1.53 -3.46
N ARG A 52 -9.25 -2.69 -3.45
CA ARG A 52 -9.72 -3.34 -4.67
C ARG A 52 -10.85 -2.58 -5.36
N TYR A 53 -11.55 -1.75 -4.60
CA TYR A 53 -12.76 -1.09 -5.07
C TYR A 53 -12.66 0.42 -4.90
N PRO A 54 -11.67 1.06 -5.54
CA PRO A 54 -11.51 2.50 -5.37
C PRO A 54 -12.67 3.27 -6.02
N THR A 55 -13.07 4.34 -5.38
CA THR A 55 -14.00 5.28 -5.99
C THR A 55 -13.28 6.06 -7.08
N PRO A 56 -14.02 6.82 -7.94
CA PRO A 56 -13.36 7.59 -9.02
C PRO A 56 -12.27 8.56 -8.54
N ASN A 57 -12.35 9.00 -7.28
CA ASN A 57 -11.37 9.93 -6.71
C ASN A 57 -10.27 9.25 -5.92
N GLU A 58 -10.28 7.91 -5.86
CA GLU A 58 -9.29 7.14 -5.10
C GLU A 58 -8.42 6.34 -6.05
N THR A 59 -7.28 5.86 -5.53
CA THR A 59 -6.40 4.96 -6.27
C THR A 59 -6.39 3.59 -5.57
N GLU A 60 -6.00 2.56 -6.32
CA GLU A 60 -5.89 1.21 -5.76
C GLU A 60 -4.78 1.12 -4.72
N VAL A 61 -3.70 1.88 -4.90
CA VAL A 61 -2.58 1.93 -3.97
C VAL A 61 -2.33 3.40 -3.64
N GLY A 62 -2.27 3.73 -2.37
CA GLY A 62 -2.05 5.11 -1.95
C GLY A 62 -1.38 5.19 -0.59
N GLY A 63 -1.25 6.41 -0.09
CA GLY A 63 -0.68 6.67 1.22
C GLY A 63 0.67 7.37 1.15
N SER A 64 1.15 7.83 2.30
CA SER A 64 2.40 8.61 2.36
C SER A 64 3.62 7.79 1.93
N ALA A 65 3.61 6.48 2.17
CA ALA A 65 4.76 5.63 1.84
C ALA A 65 5.00 5.50 0.34
N VAL A 66 3.98 5.69 -0.51
CA VAL A 66 4.19 5.65 -1.96
C VAL A 66 4.52 7.02 -2.53
N ALA A 67 4.38 8.06 -1.74
CA ALA A 67 4.60 9.43 -2.19
C ALA A 67 5.92 10.03 -1.70
N THR A 68 6.49 9.50 -0.62
CA THR A 68 7.70 10.07 -0.01
C THR A 68 8.74 9.00 0.25
N GLU A 69 10.00 9.44 0.29
CA GLU A 69 11.11 8.55 0.63
C GLU A 69 11.08 8.20 2.12
N CYS A 70 11.62 7.04 2.45
CA CYS A 70 11.76 6.66 3.85
C CYS A 70 12.78 7.57 4.54
N ARG A 71 12.40 8.13 5.66
CA ARG A 71 13.27 8.99 6.44
C ARG A 71 14.03 8.16 7.46
N VAL A 72 15.08 7.53 6.99
CA VAL A 72 15.96 6.78 7.87
C VAL A 72 16.85 7.79 8.59
N LYS A 73 16.77 7.79 9.91
CA LYS A 73 17.71 8.61 10.69
C LYS A 73 19.04 7.90 10.71
N ALA A 74 20.02 8.61 10.27
CA ALA A 74 21.38 8.11 10.32
C ALA A 74 21.86 7.99 11.77
#